data_aeaf1cf4522d8d23ef90488d10816df9
#
_entry.id   aeaf1cf4522d8d23ef90488d10816df9
#
_cell.length_a   1.000
_cell.length_b   1.000
_cell.length_c   1.000
_cell.angle_alpha   90.00
_cell.angle_beta   90.00
_cell.angle_gamma   90.00
#
_symmetry.space_group_name_H-M   'P 1'
#
loop_
_entity.id
_entity.type
_entity.pdbx_description
1 polymer ?
#
loop_
_entity_poly.entity_id
_entity_poly.type
_entity_poly.pdbx_seq_one_letter_code
_entity_poly.pdbx_strand_id
1 'polypeptide(L)'
;MKSFVRKSIAIITICIIAFGLVGCGTTPNTTNDSPQTSNSAKANGEKPFIPNDINRHLNFYADYGEDVNFPQYRFVYSMNFNGTSKYDIRSCRHVIGLIVEHYTGLSEEDTMSRLNQDKTEDGGILMWTEYKNVRVAIIIEKDGTIKATVFVS
;
A
#
# COMPACT_ATOMS: atom_id res chain seq x y z
N MET A 1 -20.09 -17.07 -1.96
CA MET A 1 -19.29 -16.00 -1.34
C MET A 1 -17.94 -16.47 -0.79
N LYS A 2 -17.82 -17.61 -0.10
CA LYS A 2 -16.54 -18.09 0.50
C LYS A 2 -15.41 -18.38 -0.53
N SER A 3 -15.73 -18.78 -1.75
CA SER A 3 -14.71 -19.13 -2.77
C SER A 3 -14.03 -17.93 -3.41
N PHE A 4 -14.71 -16.79 -3.49
CA PHE A 4 -14.16 -15.58 -4.12
C PHE A 4 -13.11 -14.90 -3.23
N VAL A 5 -13.38 -14.85 -1.92
CA VAL A 5 -12.45 -14.30 -0.92
C VAL A 5 -11.12 -15.05 -0.92
N ARG A 6 -11.15 -16.39 -0.97
CA ARG A 6 -9.92 -17.21 -0.99
C ARG A 6 -9.03 -16.95 -2.21
N LYS A 7 -9.61 -16.72 -3.38
CA LYS A 7 -8.84 -16.41 -4.60
C LYS A 7 -8.22 -15.02 -4.54
N SER A 8 -8.92 -14.05 -3.96
CA SER A 8 -8.42 -12.68 -3.80
C SER A 8 -7.28 -12.58 -2.79
N ILE A 9 -7.36 -13.34 -1.68
CA ILE A 9 -6.32 -13.40 -0.66
C ILE A 9 -5.01 -13.98 -1.22
N ALA A 10 -5.10 -15.06 -2.01
CA ALA A 10 -3.92 -15.67 -2.64
C ALA A 10 -3.18 -14.68 -3.57
N ILE A 11 -3.91 -13.88 -4.32
CA ILE A 11 -3.34 -12.89 -5.23
C ILE A 11 -2.63 -11.76 -4.43
N ILE A 12 -3.25 -11.28 -3.35
CA ILE A 12 -2.68 -10.22 -2.51
C ILE A 12 -1.39 -10.71 -1.83
N THR A 13 -1.37 -11.94 -1.33
CA THR A 13 -0.20 -12.52 -0.65
C THR A 13 0.98 -12.68 -1.62
N ILE A 14 0.75 -13.14 -2.84
CA ILE A 14 1.79 -13.28 -3.87
C ILE A 14 2.37 -11.91 -4.26
N CYS A 15 1.53 -10.89 -4.37
CA CYS A 15 1.96 -9.55 -4.74
C CYS A 15 2.93 -8.90 -3.74
N ILE A 16 2.72 -9.13 -2.46
CA ILE A 16 3.56 -8.52 -1.40
C ILE A 16 4.93 -9.21 -1.29
N ILE A 17 5.00 -10.51 -1.57
CA ILE A 17 6.26 -11.27 -1.57
C ILE A 17 7.17 -10.82 -2.73
N ALA A 18 6.62 -10.43 -3.88
CA ALA A 18 7.41 -9.98 -5.03
C ALA A 18 8.17 -8.66 -4.77
N PHE A 19 7.68 -7.80 -3.87
CA PHE A 19 8.36 -6.56 -3.51
C PHE A 19 9.52 -6.72 -2.51
N GLY A 20 9.63 -7.87 -1.85
CA GLY A 20 10.66 -8.13 -0.84
C GLY A 20 12.04 -8.49 -1.41
N LEU A 21 12.20 -8.68 -2.73
CA LEU A 21 13.42 -9.21 -3.34
C LEU A 21 14.24 -8.20 -4.15
N VAL A 22 13.85 -6.93 -4.26
CA VAL A 22 14.62 -5.91 -4.97
C VAL A 22 15.22 -4.91 -3.97
N GLY A 23 16.19 -5.37 -3.20
CA GLY A 23 16.88 -4.55 -2.22
C GLY A 23 18.23 -5.10 -1.82
N CYS A 24 19.13 -5.37 -2.78
CA CYS A 24 20.54 -5.58 -2.47
C CYS A 24 21.41 -4.90 -3.54
N GLY A 25 21.87 -3.71 -3.21
CA GLY A 25 22.83 -2.94 -4.01
C GLY A 25 23.41 -1.83 -3.14
N THR A 26 24.59 -2.12 -2.59
CA THR A 26 25.42 -1.26 -1.74
C THR A 26 25.77 0.07 -2.38
N THR A 27 25.56 1.19 -1.67
CA THR A 27 26.61 2.18 -1.30
C THR A 27 26.01 3.28 -0.43
N PRO A 28 26.72 3.79 0.59
CA PRO A 28 26.20 4.81 1.48
C PRO A 28 26.43 6.20 0.86
N ASN A 29 25.34 6.92 0.57
CA ASN A 29 25.43 8.36 0.42
C ASN A 29 24.18 9.01 1.04
N THR A 30 24.46 9.78 2.05
CA THR A 30 23.59 10.71 2.76
C THR A 30 22.96 11.70 1.80
N THR A 31 21.64 11.62 1.55
CA THR A 31 20.87 12.79 1.05
C THR A 31 19.36 12.52 1.16
N ASN A 32 18.66 13.38 1.88
CA ASN A 32 17.23 13.73 1.84
C ASN A 32 16.27 12.72 1.19
N ASP A 33 15.64 11.88 2.00
CA ASP A 33 14.54 11.00 1.59
C ASP A 33 13.27 11.82 1.31
N SER A 34 13.17 12.29 0.08
CA SER A 34 11.89 12.68 -0.51
C SER A 34 11.16 11.41 -0.99
N PRO A 35 9.82 11.37 -0.99
CA PRO A 35 9.06 10.24 -1.51
C PRO A 35 9.54 9.90 -2.93
N GLN A 36 9.96 8.65 -3.12
CA GLN A 36 10.49 8.22 -4.41
C GLN A 36 9.31 7.95 -5.35
N THR A 37 9.16 8.80 -6.36
CA THR A 37 8.19 8.61 -7.43
C THR A 37 8.94 8.06 -8.64
N SER A 38 8.53 6.90 -9.16
CA SER A 38 9.07 6.43 -10.44
C SER A 38 8.59 7.35 -11.56
N ASN A 39 9.54 7.92 -12.31
CA ASN A 39 9.28 8.92 -13.36
C ASN A 39 8.96 8.29 -14.73
N SER A 40 8.09 7.30 -14.79
CA SER A 40 7.59 6.81 -16.07
C SER A 40 6.40 7.67 -16.53
N ALA A 41 6.67 8.62 -17.41
CA ALA A 41 5.63 9.45 -18.03
C ALA A 41 4.81 8.59 -19.01
N LYS A 42 3.62 8.18 -18.62
CA LYS A 42 2.69 7.43 -19.48
C LYS A 42 1.74 8.31 -20.26
N ALA A 43 1.15 7.74 -21.30
CA ALA A 43 0.47 8.36 -22.44
C ALA A 43 -0.64 9.37 -22.14
N ASN A 44 -1.10 9.52 -20.90
CA ASN A 44 -2.16 10.46 -20.51
C ASN A 44 -1.70 11.58 -19.56
N GLY A 45 -0.43 11.66 -19.21
CA GLY A 45 0.12 12.74 -18.37
C GLY A 45 -0.39 12.79 -16.92
N GLU A 46 -1.28 11.89 -16.53
CA GLU A 46 -1.79 11.82 -15.17
C GLU A 46 -0.77 11.12 -14.25
N LYS A 47 -0.47 11.76 -13.11
CA LYS A 47 0.47 11.24 -12.12
C LYS A 47 -0.27 10.69 -10.91
N PRO A 48 0.29 9.70 -10.21
CA PRO A 48 -0.26 9.28 -8.93
C PRO A 48 -0.31 10.46 -7.95
N PHE A 49 -1.38 10.55 -7.19
CA PHE A 49 -1.51 11.53 -6.11
C PHE A 49 -0.49 11.24 -5.01
N ILE A 50 0.29 12.22 -4.60
CA ILE A 50 1.25 12.09 -3.51
C ILE A 50 0.73 12.92 -2.32
N PRO A 51 0.38 12.29 -1.18
CA PRO A 51 0.01 13.01 0.03
C PRO A 51 1.16 13.92 0.52
N ASN A 52 0.82 15.13 0.96
CA ASN A 52 1.82 16.08 1.45
C ASN A 52 2.36 15.75 2.86
N ASP A 53 1.69 14.86 3.57
CA ASP A 53 1.88 14.60 5.00
C ASP A 53 2.44 13.19 5.26
N ILE A 54 3.43 12.79 4.45
CA ILE A 54 4.07 11.48 4.59
C ILE A 54 5.16 11.56 5.66
N ASN A 55 4.99 10.74 6.72
CA ASN A 55 6.01 10.61 7.75
C ASN A 55 7.32 10.06 7.14
N ARG A 56 8.45 10.72 7.42
CA ARG A 56 9.79 10.34 6.94
C ARG A 56 10.25 8.92 7.31
N HIS A 57 9.60 8.28 8.28
CA HIS A 57 9.86 6.90 8.67
C HIS A 57 9.01 5.89 7.91
N LEU A 58 8.10 6.34 7.06
CA LEU A 58 7.29 5.52 6.19
C LEU A 58 8.00 5.36 4.85
N ASN A 59 8.40 4.14 4.52
CA ASN A 59 8.80 3.81 3.15
C ASN A 59 7.55 3.84 2.28
N PHE A 60 7.42 4.88 1.49
CA PHE A 60 6.27 5.12 0.64
C PHE A 60 6.69 5.16 -0.83
N TYR A 61 5.97 4.43 -1.66
CA TYR A 61 6.16 4.39 -3.10
C TYR A 61 4.81 4.55 -3.79
N ALA A 62 4.80 5.27 -4.91
CA ALA A 62 3.64 5.44 -5.77
C ALA A 62 4.07 5.19 -7.21
N ASP A 63 3.51 4.15 -7.82
CA ASP A 63 3.89 3.66 -9.14
C ASP A 63 2.67 3.50 -10.05
N TYR A 64 2.91 3.45 -11.36
CA TYR A 64 1.89 3.00 -12.30
C TYR A 64 1.74 1.47 -12.20
N GLY A 65 0.52 0.98 -12.28
CA GLY A 65 0.24 -0.45 -12.13
C GLY A 65 1.01 -1.33 -13.13
N GLU A 66 1.20 -0.87 -14.35
CA GLU A 66 1.98 -1.58 -15.37
C GLU A 66 3.46 -1.72 -14.98
N ASP A 67 4.05 -0.71 -14.34
CA ASP A 67 5.47 -0.71 -13.99
C ASP A 67 5.79 -1.69 -12.84
N VAL A 68 4.77 -2.02 -12.05
CA VAL A 68 4.86 -2.96 -10.92
C VAL A 68 4.12 -4.29 -11.15
N ASN A 69 3.90 -4.65 -12.41
CA ASN A 69 3.22 -5.89 -12.82
C ASN A 69 1.76 -6.03 -12.37
N PHE A 70 1.07 -4.91 -12.19
CA PHE A 70 -0.36 -4.86 -11.89
C PHE A 70 -1.13 -4.04 -12.93
N PRO A 71 -1.09 -4.43 -14.23
CA PRO A 71 -1.61 -3.62 -15.33
C PRO A 71 -3.13 -3.36 -15.26
N GLN A 72 -3.87 -4.11 -14.42
CA GLN A 72 -5.29 -3.90 -14.17
C GLN A 72 -5.57 -2.68 -13.28
N TYR A 73 -4.54 -2.11 -12.66
CA TYR A 73 -4.63 -0.91 -11.84
C TYR A 73 -3.89 0.25 -12.50
N ARG A 74 -4.45 1.44 -12.40
CA ARG A 74 -3.82 2.67 -12.90
C ARG A 74 -2.64 3.09 -12.03
N PHE A 75 -2.84 3.07 -10.71
CA PHE A 75 -1.82 3.39 -9.73
C PHE A 75 -1.76 2.33 -8.62
N VAL A 76 -0.56 2.11 -8.12
CA VAL A 76 -0.28 1.25 -6.96
C VAL A 76 0.56 2.03 -5.96
N TYR A 77 0.09 2.08 -4.74
CA TYR A 77 0.79 2.69 -3.61
C TYR A 77 1.26 1.60 -2.67
N SER A 78 2.52 1.61 -2.32
CA SER A 78 3.11 0.66 -1.39
C SER A 78 3.69 1.38 -0.20
N MET A 79 3.41 0.86 0.99
CA MET A 79 3.86 1.41 2.26
C MET A 79 4.43 0.31 3.12
N ASN A 80 5.58 0.54 3.72
CA ASN A 80 6.24 -0.41 4.59
C ASN A 80 6.79 0.28 5.83
N PHE A 81 6.49 -0.29 7.01
CA PHE A 81 7.06 0.09 8.28
C PHE A 81 7.80 -1.09 8.92
N ASN A 82 9.03 -0.84 9.31
CA ASN A 82 9.76 -1.73 10.20
C ASN A 82 9.52 -1.27 11.63
N GLY A 83 8.44 -1.75 12.27
CA GLY A 83 8.21 -1.40 13.64
C GLY A 83 6.76 -1.55 14.11
N THR A 84 6.61 -1.70 15.42
CA THR A 84 5.35 -1.94 16.13
C THR A 84 4.83 -0.68 16.83
N SER A 85 5.38 0.48 16.53
CA SER A 85 4.96 1.73 17.17
C SER A 85 3.52 2.07 16.75
N LYS A 86 2.69 2.41 17.74
CA LYS A 86 1.32 2.89 17.45
C LYS A 86 1.30 4.15 16.58
N TYR A 87 2.40 4.89 16.54
CA TYR A 87 2.56 6.08 15.68
C TYR A 87 2.71 5.67 14.22
N ASP A 88 3.42 4.57 13.96
CA ASP A 88 3.63 4.06 12.59
C ASP A 88 2.32 3.54 12.01
N ILE A 89 1.54 2.78 12.81
CA ILE A 89 0.20 2.34 12.43
C ILE A 89 -0.70 3.53 12.11
N ARG A 90 -0.68 4.56 12.95
CA ARG A 90 -1.49 5.75 12.75
C ARG A 90 -1.09 6.51 11.48
N SER A 91 0.20 6.67 11.23
CA SER A 91 0.71 7.32 10.02
C SER A 91 0.33 6.55 8.77
N CYS A 92 0.44 5.22 8.79
CA CYS A 92 0.02 4.37 7.68
C CYS A 92 -1.48 4.54 7.38
N ARG A 93 -2.33 4.48 8.40
CA ARG A 93 -3.78 4.68 8.26
C ARG A 93 -4.10 6.06 7.70
N HIS A 94 -3.43 7.10 8.17
CA HIS A 94 -3.61 8.46 7.70
C HIS A 94 -3.26 8.60 6.22
N VAL A 95 -2.11 8.10 5.79
CA VAL A 95 -1.69 8.16 4.38
C VAL A 95 -2.66 7.37 3.48
N ILE A 96 -3.09 6.17 3.92
CA ILE A 96 -4.14 5.40 3.21
C ILE A 96 -5.42 6.22 3.10
N GLY A 97 -5.87 6.85 4.19
CA GLY A 97 -7.06 7.69 4.22
C GLY A 97 -6.99 8.81 3.20
N LEU A 98 -5.88 9.55 3.14
CA LEU A 98 -5.67 10.63 2.17
C LEU A 98 -5.72 10.15 0.72
N ILE A 99 -5.14 8.98 0.42
CA ILE A 99 -5.19 8.39 -0.93
C ILE A 99 -6.63 8.00 -1.28
N VAL A 100 -7.31 7.28 -0.39
CA VAL A 100 -8.69 6.83 -0.61
C VAL A 100 -9.63 8.02 -0.76
N GLU A 101 -9.51 9.04 0.09
CA GLU A 101 -10.30 10.26 0.02
C GLU A 101 -10.10 11.00 -1.30
N HIS A 102 -8.86 11.13 -1.78
CA HIS A 102 -8.56 11.76 -3.05
C HIS A 102 -9.30 11.10 -4.23
N TYR A 103 -9.31 9.77 -4.30
CA TYR A 103 -9.89 9.05 -5.44
C TYR A 103 -11.38 8.73 -5.28
N THR A 104 -11.92 8.72 -4.08
CA THR A 104 -13.29 8.25 -3.83
C THR A 104 -14.19 9.23 -3.09
N GLY A 105 -13.60 10.21 -2.41
CA GLY A 105 -14.30 11.12 -1.48
C GLY A 105 -14.64 10.47 -0.12
N LEU A 106 -14.16 9.25 0.16
CA LEU A 106 -14.42 8.56 1.43
C LEU A 106 -13.42 9.01 2.49
N SER A 107 -13.89 9.43 3.66
CA SER A 107 -13.02 9.88 4.76
C SER A 107 -12.09 8.77 5.29
N GLU A 108 -11.02 9.15 6.00
CA GLU A 108 -10.15 8.18 6.69
C GLU A 108 -10.95 7.30 7.66
N GLU A 109 -11.84 7.91 8.47
CA GLU A 109 -12.65 7.20 9.45
C GLU A 109 -13.57 6.16 8.79
N ASP A 110 -14.27 6.57 7.73
CA ASP A 110 -15.14 5.67 6.97
C ASP A 110 -14.35 4.56 6.27
N THR A 111 -13.17 4.88 5.74
CA THR A 111 -12.27 3.89 5.14
C THR A 111 -11.87 2.83 6.15
N MET A 112 -11.43 3.25 7.34
CA MET A 112 -10.98 2.33 8.39
C MET A 112 -12.13 1.50 8.97
N SER A 113 -13.33 2.07 9.07
CA SER A 113 -14.53 1.35 9.54
C SER A 113 -14.98 0.23 8.60
N ARG A 114 -14.60 0.30 7.32
CA ARG A 114 -14.94 -0.70 6.28
C ARG A 114 -13.92 -1.84 6.17
N LEU A 115 -12.80 -1.78 6.90
CA LEU A 115 -11.79 -2.83 6.85
C LEU A 115 -12.35 -4.15 7.38
N ASN A 116 -12.37 -5.17 6.54
CA ASN A 116 -12.54 -6.55 6.95
C ASN A 116 -11.24 -7.05 7.54
N GLN A 117 -11.30 -8.03 8.43
CA GLN A 117 -10.12 -8.61 9.05
C GLN A 117 -10.13 -10.13 8.92
N ASP A 118 -8.99 -10.67 8.50
CA ASP A 118 -8.70 -12.10 8.40
C ASP A 118 -7.33 -12.41 9.01
N LYS A 119 -7.04 -13.70 9.20
CA LYS A 119 -5.71 -14.17 9.57
C LYS A 119 -4.96 -14.63 8.31
N THR A 120 -3.68 -14.29 8.24
CA THR A 120 -2.78 -14.85 7.22
C THR A 120 -2.42 -16.30 7.58
N GLU A 121 -1.94 -17.09 6.60
CA GLU A 121 -1.55 -18.50 6.83
C GLU A 121 -0.42 -18.66 7.84
N ASP A 122 0.49 -17.71 7.89
CA ASP A 122 1.60 -17.63 8.84
C ASP A 122 1.21 -16.99 10.19
N GLY A 123 -0.07 -16.62 10.36
CA GLY A 123 -0.68 -16.15 11.61
C GLY A 123 -0.52 -14.66 11.90
N GLY A 124 -0.19 -13.86 10.90
CA GLY A 124 -0.34 -12.42 10.91
C GLY A 124 -1.81 -12.00 10.75
N ILE A 125 -2.04 -10.70 10.60
CA ILE A 125 -3.36 -10.10 10.40
C ILE A 125 -3.39 -9.48 9.01
N LEU A 126 -4.42 -9.81 8.22
CA LEU A 126 -4.76 -9.13 6.97
C LEU A 126 -6.01 -8.28 7.21
N MET A 127 -5.93 -6.99 6.93
CA MET A 127 -7.09 -6.11 6.85
C MET A 127 -7.26 -5.64 5.41
N TRP A 128 -8.50 -5.59 4.92
CA TRP A 128 -8.75 -5.20 3.55
C TRP A 128 -10.14 -4.58 3.37
N THR A 129 -10.23 -3.71 2.36
CA THR A 129 -11.51 -3.16 1.90
C THR A 129 -11.43 -2.87 0.40
N GLU A 130 -12.60 -2.77 -0.21
CA GLU A 130 -12.75 -2.30 -1.60
C GLU A 130 -13.92 -1.33 -1.65
N TYR A 131 -13.70 -0.17 -2.24
CA TYR A 131 -14.70 0.86 -2.41
C TYR A 131 -14.50 1.60 -3.73
N LYS A 132 -15.52 1.61 -4.59
CA LYS A 132 -15.45 2.17 -5.95
C LYS A 132 -14.26 1.57 -6.73
N ASN A 133 -13.37 2.44 -7.18
CA ASN A 133 -12.17 2.12 -7.94
C ASN A 133 -10.90 1.95 -7.06
N VAL A 134 -11.05 1.89 -5.74
CA VAL A 134 -9.92 1.74 -4.81
C VAL A 134 -10.04 0.46 -4.01
N ARG A 135 -8.94 -0.27 -3.92
CA ARG A 135 -8.76 -1.42 -3.04
C ARG A 135 -7.61 -1.16 -2.07
N VAL A 136 -7.82 -1.47 -0.81
CA VAL A 136 -6.81 -1.35 0.27
C VAL A 136 -6.52 -2.73 0.83
N ALA A 137 -5.24 -3.03 1.06
CA ALA A 137 -4.79 -4.20 1.80
C ALA A 137 -3.71 -3.78 2.81
N ILE A 138 -3.84 -4.20 4.06
CA ILE A 138 -2.88 -3.95 5.14
C ILE A 138 -2.56 -5.30 5.76
N ILE A 139 -1.28 -5.65 5.80
CA ILE A 139 -0.79 -6.85 6.47
C ILE A 139 0.04 -6.43 7.68
N ILE A 140 -0.28 -7.01 8.83
CA ILE A 140 0.52 -6.93 10.05
C ILE A 140 1.12 -8.31 10.25
N GLU A 141 2.41 -8.44 10.02
CA GLU A 141 3.14 -9.69 10.19
C GLU A 141 3.33 -10.03 11.68
N LYS A 142 3.69 -11.26 12.00
CA LYS A 142 3.90 -11.69 13.39
C LYS A 142 5.00 -10.93 14.13
N ASP A 143 6.01 -10.48 13.42
CA ASP A 143 7.11 -9.66 13.94
C ASP A 143 6.73 -8.20 14.16
N GLY A 144 5.50 -7.82 13.76
CA GLY A 144 4.97 -6.47 13.85
C GLY A 144 5.25 -5.60 12.63
N THR A 145 5.92 -6.12 11.61
CA THR A 145 6.09 -5.42 10.33
C THR A 145 4.72 -5.13 9.71
N ILE A 146 4.51 -3.90 9.28
CA ILE A 146 3.28 -3.48 8.62
C ILE A 146 3.58 -3.22 7.15
N LYS A 147 2.84 -3.88 6.27
CA LYS A 147 2.84 -3.66 4.83
C LYS A 147 1.46 -3.25 4.39
N ALA A 148 1.35 -2.15 3.68
CA ALA A 148 0.08 -1.71 3.14
C ALA A 148 0.20 -1.41 1.65
N THR A 149 -0.85 -1.72 0.93
CA THR A 149 -0.96 -1.44 -0.51
C THR A 149 -2.33 -0.85 -0.81
N VAL A 150 -2.33 0.22 -1.61
CA VAL A 150 -3.55 0.80 -2.15
C VAL A 150 -3.49 0.67 -3.67
N PHE A 151 -4.50 0.07 -4.26
CA PHE A 151 -4.66 -0.10 -5.70
C PHE A 151 -5.78 0.83 -6.17
N VAL A 152 -5.52 1.57 -7.26
CA VAL A 152 -6.49 2.46 -7.90
C VAL A 152 -6.68 2.00 -9.35
N SER A 153 -7.93 1.71 -9.72
CA SER A 153 -8.32 1.31 -11.09
C SER A 153 -8.69 2.52 -11.95
#